data_93eaec0396b98a4c65bfc552d6389470
#
_entry.id   93eaec0396b98a4c65bfc552d6389470
#
_cell.length_a   1.000
_cell.length_b   1.000
_cell.length_c   1.000
_cell.angle_alpha   90.00
_cell.angle_beta   90.00
_cell.angle_gamma   90.00
#
_symmetry.space_group_name_H-M   'P 1'
#
loop_
_entity.id
_entity.type
_entity.pdbx_description
1 polymer ?
#
loop_
_entity_poly.entity_id
_entity_poly.type
_entity_poly.pdbx_seq_one_letter_code
_entity_poly.pdbx_strand_id
1 'polypeptide(L)'
;MFTRPSCQPGNAGSGLAVGPYMQRIGFLSFGHWGPGQGSHTRTAGDAPLQGIELAVAAEELGIDGAFFRVHHFARQQASPFPLLAAIAARTSRIEMGTGVIDMRYETPLYMAEEAAATDLIAGGRLQLGISRGSPEPARNGAAAFGHVPAAGETDADMARRHTELFRQAISGTGVAEADPRYAGETRGLLPVQPQSPGLAERIWWGAGSRKTAIWAAGLGMNLMSSTLLTEDTGVPFDQLQAEQIQLFRDAWAAAGHTHTPRVSVSRSILPIVDQEDERYFAGSALRDSRDQVGIIDGLTARFGKTYAGAPDVLAEQLAADAAVQAADTLLVTVPNQLGVDFNAKMLGSIAQYIAPALGWSPVRS
;
A
#
# COMPACT_ATOMS: atom_id res chain seq x y z
N MET A 1 60.20 -13.12 36.49
CA MET A 1 58.91 -12.39 36.73
C MET A 1 58.54 -11.76 35.43
N PHE A 2 57.77 -12.47 34.58
CA PHE A 2 57.37 -12.01 33.25
C PHE A 2 55.87 -11.71 33.26
N THR A 3 55.54 -10.46 33.08
CA THR A 3 54.17 -9.98 32.92
C THR A 3 53.68 -10.22 31.49
N ARG A 4 52.54 -10.93 31.34
CA ARG A 4 51.81 -11.11 30.07
C ARG A 4 51.01 -9.82 29.74
N PRO A 5 50.92 -9.41 28.47
CA PRO A 5 49.99 -8.34 28.09
C PRO A 5 48.56 -8.90 27.96
N SER A 6 47.60 -8.13 28.50
CA SER A 6 46.16 -8.37 28.39
C SER A 6 45.66 -8.08 26.98
N CYS A 7 45.06 -9.09 26.32
CA CYS A 7 44.25 -8.89 25.14
C CYS A 7 42.92 -8.25 25.54
N GLN A 8 42.62 -7.08 24.97
CA GLN A 8 41.27 -6.53 24.97
C GLN A 8 40.42 -7.25 23.88
N PRO A 9 39.14 -7.59 24.18
CA PRO A 9 38.26 -8.13 23.19
C PRO A 9 37.83 -7.04 22.19
N GLY A 10 38.02 -7.33 20.92
CA GLY A 10 37.60 -6.49 19.81
C GLY A 10 36.08 -6.27 19.81
N ASN A 11 35.74 -5.06 19.43
CA ASN A 11 34.39 -4.55 19.23
C ASN A 11 33.68 -5.40 18.17
N ALA A 12 32.79 -6.31 18.62
CA ALA A 12 31.90 -7.04 17.72
C ALA A 12 30.87 -6.05 17.20
N GLY A 13 30.96 -5.72 15.91
CA GLY A 13 29.96 -4.94 15.20
C GLY A 13 28.58 -5.59 15.40
N SER A 14 27.61 -4.77 15.82
CA SER A 14 26.21 -5.12 15.91
C SER A 14 25.67 -5.40 14.50
N GLY A 15 25.83 -6.63 14.02
CA GLY A 15 25.09 -7.12 12.88
C GLY A 15 23.62 -7.14 13.28
N LEU A 16 22.83 -6.26 12.70
CA LEU A 16 21.38 -6.35 12.74
C LEU A 16 21.02 -7.75 12.23
N ALA A 17 20.41 -8.54 13.10
CA ALA A 17 19.87 -9.84 12.74
C ALA A 17 18.86 -9.59 11.61
N VAL A 18 19.18 -10.02 10.41
CA VAL A 18 18.29 -10.00 9.25
C VAL A 18 17.20 -11.04 9.56
N GLY A 19 16.04 -10.58 10.04
CA GLY A 19 14.86 -11.44 10.22
C GLY A 19 14.35 -11.97 8.89
N PRO A 20 13.38 -12.89 8.86
CA PRO A 20 12.81 -13.40 7.62
C PRO A 20 12.33 -12.21 6.76
N TYR A 21 12.78 -12.19 5.51
CA TYR A 21 12.66 -11.03 4.63
C TYR A 21 11.20 -10.65 4.38
N MET A 22 10.31 -11.58 4.08
CA MET A 22 8.91 -11.32 3.78
C MET A 22 8.02 -11.73 4.96
N GLN A 23 7.39 -10.76 5.60
CA GLN A 23 6.51 -11.02 6.75
C GLN A 23 5.03 -11.12 6.34
N ARG A 24 4.61 -10.40 5.32
CA ARG A 24 3.22 -10.34 4.86
C ARG A 24 3.11 -10.35 3.35
N ILE A 25 2.09 -11.07 2.89
CA ILE A 25 1.66 -11.04 1.49
C ILE A 25 0.21 -10.61 1.44
N GLY A 26 -0.08 -9.59 0.61
CA GLY A 26 -1.42 -9.12 0.33
C GLY A 26 -1.68 -9.06 -1.16
N PHE A 27 -2.93 -8.84 -1.55
CA PHE A 27 -3.24 -8.48 -2.92
C PHE A 27 -3.56 -6.99 -3.05
N LEU A 28 -3.35 -6.44 -4.25
CA LEU A 28 -3.74 -5.10 -4.65
C LEU A 28 -4.67 -5.19 -5.86
N SER A 29 -5.93 -4.81 -5.68
CA SER A 29 -6.92 -4.72 -6.74
C SER A 29 -7.10 -3.28 -7.21
N PHE A 30 -7.15 -3.08 -8.52
CA PHE A 30 -7.49 -1.79 -9.11
C PHE A 30 -9.00 -1.57 -9.21
N GLY A 31 -9.80 -2.63 -9.01
CA GLY A 31 -11.26 -2.56 -9.08
C GLY A 31 -11.80 -2.13 -10.44
N HIS A 32 -11.11 -2.48 -11.53
CA HIS A 32 -11.57 -2.18 -12.89
C HIS A 32 -12.90 -2.83 -13.19
N TRP A 33 -13.79 -2.11 -13.87
CA TRP A 33 -15.05 -2.64 -14.36
C TRP A 33 -15.40 -2.13 -15.76
N GLY A 34 -16.10 -2.94 -16.52
CA GLY A 34 -16.54 -2.59 -17.86
C GLY A 34 -16.93 -3.80 -18.70
N PRO A 35 -17.63 -3.58 -19.84
CA PRO A 35 -18.20 -4.65 -20.67
C PRO A 35 -17.17 -5.31 -21.61
N GLY A 36 -15.90 -5.38 -21.22
CA GLY A 36 -14.83 -6.03 -22.00
C GLY A 36 -15.11 -7.52 -22.22
N GLN A 37 -14.61 -8.06 -23.33
CA GLN A 37 -14.71 -9.50 -23.62
C GLN A 37 -13.92 -10.28 -22.55
N GLY A 38 -14.55 -11.29 -21.94
CA GLY A 38 -13.95 -12.07 -20.86
C GLY A 38 -13.90 -11.36 -19.49
N SER A 39 -14.45 -10.14 -19.38
CA SER A 39 -14.54 -9.46 -18.09
C SER A 39 -15.66 -10.03 -17.22
N HIS A 40 -15.36 -10.43 -16.01
CA HIS A 40 -16.29 -10.84 -14.97
C HIS A 40 -16.76 -9.65 -14.11
N THR A 41 -16.07 -8.49 -14.18
CA THR A 41 -16.48 -7.23 -13.55
C THR A 41 -17.07 -6.29 -14.60
N ARG A 42 -18.30 -6.55 -15.02
CA ARG A 42 -18.94 -5.85 -16.15
C ARG A 42 -19.61 -4.53 -15.75
N THR A 43 -20.09 -4.45 -14.53
CA THR A 43 -20.81 -3.30 -13.96
C THR A 43 -20.05 -2.67 -12.79
N ALA A 44 -20.41 -1.45 -12.42
CA ALA A 44 -19.83 -0.78 -11.27
C ALA A 44 -20.07 -1.53 -9.94
N GLY A 45 -21.15 -2.31 -9.83
CA GLY A 45 -21.46 -3.11 -8.65
C GLY A 45 -20.60 -4.37 -8.54
N ASP A 46 -20.16 -4.95 -9.68
CA ASP A 46 -19.39 -6.19 -9.66
C ASP A 46 -18.02 -6.00 -8.98
N ALA A 47 -17.37 -4.85 -9.19
CA ALA A 47 -16.04 -4.60 -8.65
C ALA A 47 -15.99 -4.66 -7.11
N PRO A 48 -16.82 -3.91 -6.35
CA PRO A 48 -16.80 -3.99 -4.89
C PRO A 48 -17.32 -5.34 -4.37
N LEU A 49 -18.36 -5.95 -4.98
CA LEU A 49 -18.88 -7.23 -4.52
C LEU A 49 -17.85 -8.34 -4.69
N GLN A 50 -17.20 -8.44 -5.84
CA GLN A 50 -16.12 -9.40 -6.06
C GLN A 50 -14.87 -9.08 -5.22
N GLY A 51 -14.61 -7.80 -4.92
CA GLY A 51 -13.55 -7.39 -4.00
C GLY A 51 -13.75 -7.94 -2.59
N ILE A 52 -15.01 -7.94 -2.09
CA ILE A 52 -15.37 -8.54 -0.80
C ILE A 52 -15.14 -10.06 -0.83
N GLU A 53 -15.66 -10.75 -1.85
CA GLU A 53 -15.53 -12.21 -1.97
C GLU A 53 -14.05 -12.63 -2.12
N LEU A 54 -13.26 -11.88 -2.88
CA LEU A 54 -11.83 -12.15 -3.01
C LEU A 54 -11.07 -11.95 -1.69
N ALA A 55 -11.45 -10.96 -0.88
CA ALA A 55 -10.84 -10.75 0.44
C ALA A 55 -11.15 -11.91 1.39
N VAL A 56 -12.37 -12.46 1.36
CA VAL A 56 -12.74 -13.67 2.12
C VAL A 56 -11.93 -14.88 1.64
N ALA A 57 -11.88 -15.13 0.33
CA ALA A 57 -11.09 -16.23 -0.21
C ALA A 57 -9.59 -16.09 0.10
N ALA A 58 -9.04 -14.88 0.05
CA ALA A 58 -7.66 -14.61 0.42
C ALA A 58 -7.38 -14.88 1.91
N GLU A 59 -8.29 -14.54 2.81
CA GLU A 59 -8.19 -14.88 4.23
C GLU A 59 -8.14 -16.41 4.45
N GLU A 60 -8.98 -17.18 3.75
CA GLU A 60 -9.00 -18.64 3.79
C GLU A 60 -7.69 -19.27 3.29
N LEU A 61 -7.05 -18.64 2.30
CA LEU A 61 -5.72 -19.03 1.79
C LEU A 61 -4.56 -18.65 2.73
N GLY A 62 -4.82 -17.93 3.80
CA GLY A 62 -3.80 -17.45 4.74
C GLY A 62 -3.10 -16.16 4.30
N ILE A 63 -3.54 -15.50 3.25
CA ILE A 63 -3.05 -14.19 2.79
C ILE A 63 -3.30 -13.14 3.88
N ASP A 64 -2.38 -12.18 4.02
CA ASP A 64 -2.36 -11.23 5.14
C ASP A 64 -3.11 -9.93 4.87
N GLY A 65 -3.28 -9.53 3.60
CA GLY A 65 -3.86 -8.23 3.29
C GLY A 65 -4.66 -8.15 1.99
N ALA A 66 -5.73 -7.35 2.00
CA ALA A 66 -6.59 -7.02 0.88
C ALA A 66 -6.55 -5.51 0.65
N PHE A 67 -5.85 -5.07 -0.39
CA PHE A 67 -5.67 -3.65 -0.69
C PHE A 67 -6.36 -3.25 -1.99
N PHE A 68 -6.89 -2.03 -2.00
CA PHE A 68 -7.65 -1.50 -3.14
C PHE A 68 -7.11 -0.15 -3.56
N ARG A 69 -6.81 0.01 -4.84
CA ARG A 69 -6.48 1.31 -5.41
C ARG A 69 -7.74 2.16 -5.50
N VAL A 70 -7.61 3.46 -5.23
CA VAL A 70 -8.70 4.43 -5.33
C VAL A 70 -8.44 5.38 -6.49
N HIS A 71 -9.41 5.50 -7.39
CA HIS A 71 -9.35 6.43 -8.53
C HIS A 71 -10.68 7.13 -8.73
N HIS A 72 -10.63 8.41 -9.04
CA HIS A 72 -11.80 9.23 -9.36
C HIS A 72 -12.00 9.32 -10.87
N PHE A 73 -13.24 9.56 -11.31
CA PHE A 73 -13.62 9.70 -12.73
C PHE A 73 -13.24 8.54 -13.65
N ALA A 74 -12.77 7.44 -13.12
CA ALA A 74 -12.38 6.23 -13.85
C ALA A 74 -13.36 5.08 -13.59
N ARG A 75 -13.42 4.11 -14.49
CA ARG A 75 -14.14 2.84 -14.27
C ARG A 75 -13.29 1.90 -13.39
N GLN A 76 -13.05 2.35 -12.18
CA GLN A 76 -12.26 1.67 -11.16
C GLN A 76 -12.91 1.84 -9.79
N GLN A 77 -12.32 1.24 -8.76
CA GLN A 77 -12.76 1.44 -7.37
C GLN A 77 -12.56 2.92 -6.97
N ALA A 78 -13.63 3.52 -6.45
CA ALA A 78 -13.62 4.79 -5.73
C ALA A 78 -14.23 4.55 -4.34
N SER A 79 -14.38 5.58 -3.49
CA SER A 79 -15.08 5.49 -2.19
C SER A 79 -14.70 4.21 -1.39
N PRO A 80 -13.51 4.15 -0.79
CA PRO A 80 -12.98 2.91 -0.24
C PRO A 80 -13.67 2.46 1.05
N PHE A 81 -14.12 3.37 1.93
CA PHE A 81 -14.58 3.02 3.28
C PHE A 81 -15.78 2.08 3.33
N PRO A 82 -16.83 2.22 2.48
CA PRO A 82 -17.92 1.24 2.44
C PRO A 82 -17.45 -0.17 2.08
N LEU A 83 -16.51 -0.29 1.11
CA LEU A 83 -15.92 -1.56 0.72
C LEU A 83 -15.11 -2.18 1.87
N LEU A 84 -14.23 -1.39 2.49
CA LEU A 84 -13.36 -1.85 3.56
C LEU A 84 -14.16 -2.25 4.81
N ALA A 85 -15.22 -1.51 5.16
CA ALA A 85 -16.13 -1.88 6.25
C ALA A 85 -16.89 -3.18 5.97
N ALA A 86 -17.33 -3.40 4.72
CA ALA A 86 -17.98 -4.65 4.32
C ALA A 86 -17.02 -5.85 4.38
N ILE A 87 -15.77 -5.68 3.96
CA ILE A 87 -14.72 -6.70 4.11
C ILE A 87 -14.45 -6.98 5.59
N ALA A 88 -14.32 -5.93 6.40
CA ALA A 88 -14.10 -6.05 7.85
C ALA A 88 -15.18 -6.89 8.55
N ALA A 89 -16.45 -6.70 8.17
CA ALA A 89 -17.59 -7.44 8.72
C ALA A 89 -17.66 -8.90 8.24
N ARG A 90 -16.97 -9.26 7.15
CA ARG A 90 -16.97 -10.61 6.56
C ARG A 90 -15.71 -11.42 6.90
N THR A 91 -14.69 -10.78 7.48
CA THR A 91 -13.38 -11.35 7.77
C THR A 91 -13.01 -11.14 9.23
N SER A 92 -12.03 -11.90 9.71
CA SER A 92 -11.61 -11.85 11.11
C SER A 92 -10.12 -11.53 11.31
N ARG A 93 -9.27 -11.81 10.32
CA ARG A 93 -7.81 -11.76 10.42
C ARG A 93 -7.16 -10.85 9.39
N ILE A 94 -7.60 -10.94 8.13
CA ILE A 94 -6.96 -10.24 7.02
C ILE A 94 -6.97 -8.72 7.27
N GLU A 95 -5.82 -8.08 7.05
CA GLU A 95 -5.75 -6.62 6.99
C GLU A 95 -6.48 -6.13 5.72
N MET A 96 -7.14 -4.99 5.78
CA MET A 96 -7.71 -4.36 4.59
C MET A 96 -7.22 -2.92 4.49
N GLY A 97 -7.09 -2.42 3.26
CA GLY A 97 -6.58 -1.07 3.11
C GLY A 97 -6.66 -0.50 1.70
N THR A 98 -6.04 0.65 1.54
CA THR A 98 -5.96 1.36 0.27
C THR A 98 -4.53 1.43 -0.25
N GLY A 99 -4.38 1.34 -1.55
CA GLY A 99 -3.09 1.46 -2.20
C GLY A 99 -3.19 2.28 -3.49
N VAL A 100 -3.50 3.59 -3.39
CA VAL A 100 -3.69 4.52 -2.25
C VAL A 100 -4.87 5.47 -2.48
N ILE A 101 -5.29 6.22 -1.46
CA ILE A 101 -6.21 7.36 -1.60
C ILE A 101 -5.43 8.60 -2.06
N ASP A 102 -6.05 9.40 -2.92
CA ASP A 102 -5.54 10.68 -3.37
C ASP A 102 -6.03 11.82 -2.45
N MET A 103 -5.13 12.35 -1.62
CA MET A 103 -5.46 13.39 -0.65
C MET A 103 -5.89 14.73 -1.24
N ARG A 104 -5.77 14.91 -2.57
CA ARG A 104 -6.30 16.10 -3.25
C ARG A 104 -7.83 16.12 -3.28
N TYR A 105 -8.47 14.94 -3.25
CA TYR A 105 -9.92 14.75 -3.35
C TYR A 105 -10.62 14.66 -2.00
N GLU A 106 -9.88 14.53 -0.90
CA GLU A 106 -10.44 14.21 0.40
C GLU A 106 -10.76 15.44 1.24
N THR A 107 -11.88 15.38 1.96
CA THR A 107 -12.19 16.30 3.06
C THR A 107 -11.59 15.73 4.34
N PRO A 108 -10.46 16.25 4.86
CA PRO A 108 -9.65 15.55 5.86
C PRO A 108 -10.36 15.15 7.14
N LEU A 109 -11.25 16.00 7.67
CA LEU A 109 -11.96 15.71 8.91
C LEU A 109 -13.04 14.64 8.71
N TYR A 110 -13.78 14.72 7.59
CA TYR A 110 -14.77 13.69 7.25
C TYR A 110 -14.10 12.35 6.98
N MET A 111 -12.98 12.35 6.27
CA MET A 111 -12.16 11.16 6.06
C MET A 111 -11.68 10.56 7.40
N ALA A 112 -11.37 11.39 8.40
CA ALA A 112 -10.95 10.91 9.72
C ALA A 112 -12.10 10.17 10.45
N GLU A 113 -13.34 10.66 10.34
CA GLU A 113 -14.53 9.98 10.87
C GLU A 113 -14.75 8.62 10.20
N GLU A 114 -14.72 8.57 8.86
CA GLU A 114 -14.91 7.34 8.09
C GLU A 114 -13.80 6.32 8.35
N ALA A 115 -12.55 6.76 8.40
CA ALA A 115 -11.40 5.91 8.68
C ALA A 115 -11.48 5.30 10.07
N ALA A 116 -11.77 6.11 11.09
CA ALA A 116 -11.88 5.63 12.45
C ALA A 116 -13.09 4.68 12.64
N ALA A 117 -14.27 5.00 12.07
CA ALA A 117 -15.43 4.14 12.10
C ALA A 117 -15.16 2.79 11.41
N THR A 118 -14.53 2.81 10.24
CA THR A 118 -14.13 1.59 9.50
C THR A 118 -13.14 0.75 10.30
N ASP A 119 -12.16 1.37 10.92
CA ASP A 119 -11.13 0.67 11.71
C ASP A 119 -11.72 0.05 13.00
N LEU A 120 -12.67 0.72 13.64
CA LEU A 120 -13.41 0.15 14.79
C LEU A 120 -14.21 -1.10 14.37
N ILE A 121 -14.88 -1.08 13.21
CA ILE A 121 -15.54 -2.27 12.63
C ILE A 121 -14.52 -3.36 12.33
N ALA A 122 -13.35 -2.97 11.82
CA ALA A 122 -12.28 -3.89 11.50
C ALA A 122 -11.52 -4.44 12.72
N GLY A 123 -11.76 -3.92 13.91
CA GLY A 123 -11.01 -4.32 15.11
C GLY A 123 -9.53 -3.99 15.03
N GLY A 124 -9.16 -2.86 14.43
CA GLY A 124 -7.78 -2.39 14.31
C GLY A 124 -6.98 -2.99 13.14
N ARG A 125 -7.65 -3.54 12.12
CA ARG A 125 -7.00 -4.17 10.94
C ARG A 125 -6.88 -3.24 9.72
N LEU A 126 -7.38 -2.01 9.79
CA LEU A 126 -7.30 -1.05 8.69
C LEU A 126 -5.86 -0.57 8.48
N GLN A 127 -5.40 -0.64 7.22
CA GLN A 127 -4.09 -0.17 6.76
C GLN A 127 -4.32 0.91 5.69
N LEU A 128 -4.27 2.18 6.05
CA LEU A 128 -4.73 3.26 5.20
C LEU A 128 -3.58 3.89 4.40
N GLY A 129 -3.46 3.51 3.14
CA GLY A 129 -2.51 4.10 2.20
C GLY A 129 -3.06 5.38 1.58
N ILE A 130 -2.29 6.46 1.67
CA ILE A 130 -2.60 7.79 1.12
C ILE A 130 -1.43 8.32 0.30
N SER A 131 -1.68 9.27 -0.59
CA SER A 131 -0.64 9.95 -1.37
C SER A 131 -1.09 11.34 -1.85
N ARG A 132 -0.21 12.02 -2.57
CA ARG A 132 -0.58 13.23 -3.30
C ARG A 132 -1.39 12.95 -4.58
N GLY A 133 -1.64 11.67 -4.88
CA GLY A 133 -2.36 11.21 -6.06
C GLY A 133 -1.50 10.99 -7.30
N SER A 134 -2.16 10.48 -8.31
CA SER A 134 -1.64 10.22 -9.66
C SER A 134 -2.51 10.95 -10.69
N PRO A 135 -2.11 10.98 -11.98
CA PRO A 135 -2.97 11.53 -13.03
C PRO A 135 -4.35 10.85 -13.06
N GLU A 136 -5.38 11.66 -13.16
CA GLU A 136 -6.78 11.25 -13.27
C GLU A 136 -7.36 11.64 -14.65
N PRO A 137 -8.41 10.97 -15.13
CA PRO A 137 -9.02 11.31 -16.42
C PRO A 137 -9.60 12.72 -16.47
N ALA A 138 -10.02 13.28 -15.33
CA ALA A 138 -10.59 14.60 -15.25
C ALA A 138 -9.51 15.69 -15.08
N ARG A 139 -9.54 16.69 -15.94
CA ARG A 139 -8.74 17.92 -15.75
C ARG A 139 -9.28 18.68 -14.54
N ASN A 140 -8.41 18.99 -13.57
CA ASN A 140 -8.78 19.69 -12.32
C ASN A 140 -9.89 18.95 -11.54
N GLY A 141 -9.85 17.63 -11.50
CA GLY A 141 -10.89 16.80 -10.88
C GLY A 141 -11.13 17.14 -9.40
N ALA A 142 -10.08 17.45 -8.64
CA ALA A 142 -10.19 17.84 -7.24
C ALA A 142 -11.06 19.10 -7.03
N ALA A 143 -10.99 20.06 -7.95
CA ALA A 143 -11.84 21.27 -7.91
C ALA A 143 -13.34 20.95 -8.05
N ALA A 144 -13.71 19.89 -8.78
CA ALA A 144 -15.09 19.43 -8.86
C ALA A 144 -15.61 18.87 -7.53
N PHE A 145 -14.71 18.38 -6.66
CA PHE A 145 -15.00 17.97 -5.28
C PHE A 145 -14.93 19.14 -4.28
N GLY A 146 -14.68 20.37 -4.74
CA GLY A 146 -14.59 21.56 -3.91
C GLY A 146 -13.19 21.85 -3.37
N HIS A 147 -12.17 21.10 -3.80
CA HIS A 147 -10.79 21.26 -3.33
C HIS A 147 -9.94 22.03 -4.35
N VAL A 148 -9.54 23.23 -3.97
CA VAL A 148 -8.70 24.11 -4.78
C VAL A 148 -7.49 24.52 -3.95
N PRO A 149 -6.27 24.46 -4.52
CA PRO A 149 -5.08 24.96 -3.84
C PRO A 149 -5.24 26.43 -3.44
N ALA A 150 -4.72 26.81 -2.28
CA ALA A 150 -4.69 28.21 -1.85
C ALA A 150 -3.77 29.03 -2.77
N ALA A 151 -3.84 30.35 -2.68
CA ALA A 151 -2.98 31.22 -3.48
C ALA A 151 -1.50 30.94 -3.22
N GLY A 152 -0.78 30.54 -4.26
CA GLY A 152 0.64 30.13 -4.18
C GLY A 152 0.89 28.67 -3.81
N GLU A 153 -0.14 27.89 -3.48
CA GLU A 153 -0.02 26.43 -3.29
C GLU A 153 -0.05 25.69 -4.64
N THR A 154 0.69 24.58 -4.69
CA THR A 154 0.52 23.54 -5.71
C THR A 154 -0.50 22.49 -5.25
N ASP A 155 -0.98 21.63 -6.17
CA ASP A 155 -1.78 20.46 -5.83
C ASP A 155 -1.07 19.54 -4.81
N ALA A 156 0.26 19.44 -4.90
CA ALA A 156 1.05 18.67 -3.96
C ALA A 156 1.08 19.29 -2.55
N ASP A 157 1.09 20.61 -2.45
CA ASP A 157 1.05 21.30 -1.16
C ASP A 157 -0.33 21.18 -0.51
N MET A 158 -1.40 21.28 -1.30
CA MET A 158 -2.77 21.03 -0.84
C MET A 158 -2.91 19.59 -0.30
N ALA A 159 -2.42 18.59 -1.04
CA ALA A 159 -2.46 17.20 -0.58
C ALA A 159 -1.69 16.99 0.73
N ARG A 160 -0.54 17.65 0.92
CA ARG A 160 0.22 17.61 2.19
C ARG A 160 -0.55 18.27 3.33
N ARG A 161 -1.13 19.42 3.09
CA ARG A 161 -1.96 20.13 4.09
C ARG A 161 -3.17 19.28 4.50
N HIS A 162 -3.85 18.63 3.55
CA HIS A 162 -4.94 17.69 3.84
C HIS A 162 -4.43 16.49 4.66
N THR A 163 -3.25 15.96 4.33
CA THR A 163 -2.62 14.86 5.07
C THR A 163 -2.31 15.25 6.52
N GLU A 164 -1.77 16.44 6.73
CA GLU A 164 -1.43 16.93 8.09
C GLU A 164 -2.69 17.09 8.95
N LEU A 165 -3.75 17.72 8.39
CA LEU A 165 -5.03 17.89 9.10
C LEU A 165 -5.69 16.54 9.40
N PHE A 166 -5.69 15.61 8.44
CA PHE A 166 -6.18 14.25 8.65
C PHE A 166 -5.44 13.55 9.79
N ARG A 167 -4.10 13.60 9.80
CA ARG A 167 -3.28 12.98 10.84
C ARG A 167 -3.51 13.60 12.22
N GLN A 168 -3.66 14.91 12.31
CA GLN A 168 -4.06 15.60 13.55
C GLN A 168 -5.41 15.09 14.04
N ALA A 169 -6.40 14.97 13.16
CA ALA A 169 -7.73 14.52 13.52
C ALA A 169 -7.73 13.08 14.06
N ILE A 170 -7.08 12.12 13.39
CA ILE A 170 -7.01 10.73 13.85
C ILE A 170 -6.11 10.49 15.08
N SER A 171 -5.26 11.46 15.43
CA SER A 171 -4.48 11.41 16.67
C SER A 171 -5.23 11.98 17.90
N GLY A 172 -6.48 12.40 17.72
CA GLY A 172 -7.30 12.97 18.78
C GLY A 172 -6.99 14.43 19.11
N THR A 173 -6.23 15.13 18.25
CA THR A 173 -6.00 16.57 18.41
C THR A 173 -7.30 17.32 18.21
N GLY A 174 -7.65 18.23 19.11
CA GLY A 174 -8.82 19.09 18.98
C GLY A 174 -8.69 20.04 17.80
N VAL A 175 -9.78 20.19 17.00
CA VAL A 175 -9.78 20.95 15.75
C VAL A 175 -10.91 22.00 15.67
N ALA A 176 -11.91 21.94 16.57
CA ALA A 176 -13.05 22.85 16.58
C ALA A 176 -13.35 23.33 18.00
N GLU A 177 -13.69 24.62 18.17
CA GLU A 177 -14.03 25.17 19.47
C GLU A 177 -15.31 24.54 20.06
N ALA A 178 -15.27 24.20 21.35
CA ALA A 178 -16.41 23.71 22.08
C ALA A 178 -17.46 24.83 22.29
N ASP A 179 -18.71 24.59 21.87
CA ASP A 179 -19.81 25.48 22.23
C ASP A 179 -20.25 25.19 23.68
N PRO A 180 -20.12 26.16 24.61
CA PRO A 180 -20.46 25.94 26.02
C PRO A 180 -21.88 25.51 26.29
N ARG A 181 -22.80 25.75 25.34
CA ARG A 181 -24.23 25.38 25.45
C ARG A 181 -24.46 23.89 25.24
N TYR A 182 -23.58 23.21 24.49
CA TYR A 182 -23.77 21.82 24.07
C TYR A 182 -22.62 20.89 24.47
N ALA A 183 -21.45 21.44 24.77
CA ALA A 183 -20.27 20.64 25.10
C ALA A 183 -20.16 20.25 26.60
N GLY A 184 -21.18 20.54 27.41
CA GLY A 184 -21.18 20.27 28.84
C GLY A 184 -20.04 20.98 29.56
N GLU A 185 -19.22 20.23 30.28
CA GLU A 185 -18.04 20.78 30.99
C GLU A 185 -16.81 20.91 30.11
N THR A 186 -16.84 20.36 28.86
CA THR A 186 -15.70 20.41 27.95
C THR A 186 -15.38 21.86 27.56
N ARG A 187 -14.12 22.22 27.65
CA ARG A 187 -13.57 23.53 27.25
C ARG A 187 -12.43 23.33 26.27
N GLY A 188 -12.21 24.34 25.42
CA GLY A 188 -11.15 24.32 24.41
C GLY A 188 -11.58 23.65 23.12
N LEU A 189 -10.64 22.97 22.45
CA LEU A 189 -10.88 22.35 21.14
C LEU A 189 -11.40 20.92 21.30
N LEU A 190 -12.46 20.59 20.55
CA LEU A 190 -13.03 19.27 20.43
C LEU A 190 -12.28 18.46 19.34
N PRO A 191 -11.92 17.19 19.61
CA PRO A 191 -11.42 16.29 18.60
C PRO A 191 -12.58 15.77 17.73
N VAL A 192 -12.25 15.34 16.51
CA VAL A 192 -13.17 14.57 15.67
C VAL A 192 -13.47 13.22 16.34
N GLN A 193 -14.70 12.73 16.22
CA GLN A 193 -15.14 11.42 16.73
C GLN A 193 -15.77 10.59 15.60
N PRO A 194 -15.66 9.22 15.66
CA PRO A 194 -15.00 8.45 16.71
C PRO A 194 -13.46 8.50 16.59
N GLN A 195 -12.77 8.03 17.63
CA GLN A 195 -11.32 7.77 17.59
C GLN A 195 -11.09 6.26 17.57
N SER A 196 -10.12 5.80 16.78
CA SER A 196 -9.69 4.40 16.77
C SER A 196 -8.25 4.27 17.27
N PRO A 197 -8.01 3.54 18.38
CA PRO A 197 -6.67 3.40 18.95
C PRO A 197 -5.67 2.80 17.97
N GLY A 198 -4.49 3.40 17.84
CA GLY A 198 -3.41 2.91 17.00
C GLY A 198 -3.61 3.14 15.49
N LEU A 199 -4.71 3.74 15.03
CA LEU A 199 -4.93 4.01 13.60
C LEU A 199 -3.81 4.90 13.02
N ALA A 200 -3.33 5.87 13.77
CA ALA A 200 -2.26 6.79 13.34
C ALA A 200 -0.95 6.06 12.96
N GLU A 201 -0.67 4.89 13.54
CA GLU A 201 0.51 4.05 13.24
C GLU A 201 0.31 3.17 11.99
N ARG A 202 -0.93 3.07 11.48
CA ARG A 202 -1.31 2.27 10.32
C ARG A 202 -1.58 3.11 9.07
N ILE A 203 -1.10 4.34 9.06
CA ILE A 203 -1.11 5.21 7.89
C ILE A 203 0.15 4.96 7.07
N TRP A 204 -0.04 4.82 5.75
CA TRP A 204 1.01 4.56 4.79
C TRP A 204 1.06 5.68 3.76
N TRP A 205 2.26 6.02 3.31
CA TRP A 205 2.44 6.98 2.23
C TRP A 205 2.88 6.28 0.95
N GLY A 206 2.11 6.48 -0.13
CA GLY A 206 2.49 6.04 -1.47
C GLY A 206 3.54 6.99 -2.05
N ALA A 207 4.79 6.53 -2.12
CA ALA A 207 5.92 7.35 -2.55
C ALA A 207 6.41 6.95 -3.94
N GLY A 208 6.32 7.87 -4.91
CA GLY A 208 6.88 7.74 -6.25
C GLY A 208 8.30 8.31 -6.37
N SER A 209 8.93 8.79 -5.29
CA SER A 209 10.31 9.32 -5.29
C SER A 209 10.99 9.13 -3.94
N ARG A 210 12.33 9.15 -3.93
CA ARG A 210 13.15 9.11 -2.71
C ARG A 210 12.82 10.25 -1.76
N LYS A 211 12.66 11.47 -2.28
CA LYS A 211 12.32 12.66 -1.49
C LYS A 211 11.01 12.49 -0.72
N THR A 212 9.97 11.92 -1.34
CA THR A 212 8.69 11.73 -0.68
C THR A 212 8.71 10.57 0.32
N ALA A 213 9.55 9.57 0.14
CA ALA A 213 9.78 8.51 1.12
C ALA A 213 10.45 9.06 2.38
N ILE A 214 11.49 9.88 2.25
CA ILE A 214 12.16 10.56 3.38
C ILE A 214 11.16 11.45 4.13
N TRP A 215 10.32 12.21 3.42
CA TRP A 215 9.29 13.04 4.04
C TRP A 215 8.28 12.20 4.85
N ALA A 216 7.83 11.08 4.31
CA ALA A 216 6.92 10.16 5.00
C ALA A 216 7.52 9.59 6.28
N ALA A 217 8.81 9.22 6.23
CA ALA A 217 9.55 8.76 7.40
C ALA A 217 9.61 9.82 8.50
N GLY A 218 9.90 11.08 8.15
CA GLY A 218 9.92 12.18 9.11
C GLY A 218 8.59 12.39 9.84
N LEU A 219 7.48 12.05 9.19
CA LEU A 219 6.14 12.12 9.77
C LEU A 219 5.69 10.83 10.49
N GLY A 220 6.48 9.77 10.51
CA GLY A 220 6.09 8.50 11.14
C GLY A 220 5.01 7.73 10.39
N MET A 221 4.93 7.87 9.06
CA MET A 221 4.06 7.07 8.20
C MET A 221 4.81 5.89 7.60
N ASN A 222 4.17 4.74 7.48
CA ASN A 222 4.70 3.57 6.78
C ASN A 222 4.90 3.88 5.28
N LEU A 223 5.72 3.09 4.58
CA LEU A 223 6.04 3.31 3.18
C LEU A 223 5.34 2.30 2.27
N MET A 224 4.54 2.78 1.31
CA MET A 224 4.20 2.04 0.10
C MET A 224 5.08 2.54 -1.03
N SER A 225 6.12 1.75 -1.40
CA SER A 225 6.92 2.04 -2.58
C SER A 225 6.07 1.78 -3.81
N SER A 226 5.88 2.81 -4.63
CA SER A 226 4.93 2.80 -5.73
C SER A 226 5.27 1.76 -6.81
N THR A 227 4.28 1.34 -7.60
CA THR A 227 4.48 0.51 -8.81
C THR A 227 5.27 1.20 -9.91
N LEU A 228 5.53 2.50 -9.75
CA LEU A 228 6.38 3.32 -10.59
C LEU A 228 7.18 4.32 -9.74
N LEU A 229 8.34 4.72 -10.22
CA LEU A 229 9.10 5.83 -9.67
C LEU A 229 9.23 6.92 -10.72
N THR A 230 9.03 8.18 -10.30
CA THR A 230 9.19 9.38 -11.16
C THR A 230 10.64 9.85 -11.23
N GLU A 231 11.58 8.94 -11.06
CA GLU A 231 13.01 9.14 -11.13
C GLU A 231 13.60 8.07 -12.05
N ASP A 232 14.24 8.49 -13.14
CA ASP A 232 14.97 7.58 -14.04
C ASP A 232 16.45 7.93 -14.00
N THR A 233 17.22 7.07 -13.33
CA THR A 233 18.69 7.20 -13.21
C THR A 233 19.43 6.15 -14.05
N GLY A 234 18.71 5.39 -14.89
CA GLY A 234 19.27 4.25 -15.62
C GLY A 234 19.45 2.97 -14.79
N VAL A 235 19.22 3.03 -13.48
CA VAL A 235 19.30 1.88 -12.56
C VAL A 235 18.03 1.03 -12.68
N PRO A 236 18.09 -0.32 -12.58
CA PRO A 236 16.91 -1.18 -12.55
C PRO A 236 15.88 -0.76 -11.48
N PHE A 237 14.60 -1.00 -11.78
CA PHE A 237 13.51 -0.54 -10.94
C PHE A 237 13.57 -1.09 -9.50
N ASP A 238 13.87 -2.37 -9.35
CA ASP A 238 14.01 -3.02 -8.04
C ASP A 238 15.15 -2.42 -7.20
N GLN A 239 16.26 -2.05 -7.83
CA GLN A 239 17.38 -1.39 -7.15
C GLN A 239 17.05 0.04 -6.75
N LEU A 240 16.35 0.81 -7.61
CA LEU A 240 15.86 2.15 -7.27
C LEU A 240 14.89 2.12 -6.08
N GLN A 241 14.00 1.12 -6.04
CA GLN A 241 13.11 0.94 -4.90
C GLN A 241 13.85 0.52 -3.64
N ALA A 242 14.83 -0.38 -3.74
CA ALA A 242 15.66 -0.78 -2.60
C ALA A 242 16.43 0.42 -2.01
N GLU A 243 16.98 1.30 -2.84
CA GLU A 243 17.59 2.55 -2.41
C GLU A 243 16.57 3.48 -1.74
N GLN A 244 15.37 3.63 -2.31
CA GLN A 244 14.30 4.40 -1.70
C GLN A 244 13.92 3.88 -0.30
N ILE A 245 13.83 2.56 -0.15
CA ILE A 245 13.51 1.89 1.12
C ILE A 245 14.63 2.13 2.15
N GLN A 246 15.90 2.05 1.73
CA GLN A 246 17.02 2.32 2.63
C GLN A 246 17.00 3.76 3.14
N LEU A 247 16.83 4.74 2.24
CA LEU A 247 16.74 6.16 2.60
C LEU A 247 15.54 6.44 3.53
N PHE A 248 14.41 5.77 3.31
CA PHE A 248 13.26 5.83 4.21
C PHE A 248 13.63 5.33 5.62
N ARG A 249 14.28 4.18 5.73
CA ARG A 249 14.67 3.61 7.03
C ARG A 249 15.69 4.47 7.78
N ASP A 250 16.65 5.02 7.05
CA ASP A 250 17.64 5.94 7.64
C ASP A 250 16.98 7.21 8.17
N ALA A 251 16.05 7.78 7.40
CA ALA A 251 15.28 8.95 7.84
C ALA A 251 14.34 8.63 9.01
N TRP A 252 13.74 7.44 9.04
CA TRP A 252 12.93 6.98 10.16
C TRP A 252 13.73 6.87 11.45
N ALA A 253 14.89 6.25 11.38
CA ALA A 253 15.80 6.15 12.53
C ALA A 253 16.26 7.52 13.02
N ALA A 254 16.57 8.43 12.10
CA ALA A 254 16.97 9.80 12.43
C ALA A 254 15.84 10.62 13.08
N ALA A 255 14.57 10.35 12.72
CA ALA A 255 13.41 11.01 13.30
C ALA A 255 13.06 10.54 14.72
N GLY A 256 13.61 9.43 15.21
CA GLY A 256 13.46 8.93 16.57
C GLY A 256 12.09 8.35 16.90
N HIS A 257 11.36 7.84 15.90
CA HIS A 257 10.09 7.14 16.12
C HIS A 257 10.29 5.86 16.94
N THR A 258 9.32 5.53 17.81
CA THR A 258 9.41 4.41 18.74
C THR A 258 8.87 3.09 18.20
N HIS A 259 8.00 3.13 17.17
CA HIS A 259 7.46 1.93 16.53
C HIS A 259 8.29 1.53 15.30
N THR A 260 8.19 0.27 14.91
CA THR A 260 8.87 -0.26 13.72
C THR A 260 8.09 0.11 12.47
N PRO A 261 8.72 0.78 11.49
CA PRO A 261 8.03 1.11 10.24
C PRO A 261 7.80 -0.15 9.39
N ARG A 262 6.71 -0.14 8.66
CA ARG A 262 6.41 -1.15 7.65
C ARG A 262 6.69 -0.57 6.25
N VAL A 263 7.12 -1.46 5.35
CA VAL A 263 7.44 -1.12 3.96
C VAL A 263 6.80 -2.13 3.03
N SER A 264 6.01 -1.66 2.08
CA SER A 264 5.45 -2.51 1.04
C SER A 264 6.01 -2.19 -0.34
N VAL A 265 6.11 -3.23 -1.17
CA VAL A 265 6.32 -3.14 -2.62
C VAL A 265 5.21 -3.88 -3.33
N SER A 266 4.86 -3.43 -4.55
CA SER A 266 3.84 -4.09 -5.36
C SER A 266 4.47 -4.75 -6.58
N ARG A 267 4.02 -5.98 -6.91
CA ARG A 267 4.46 -6.72 -8.10
C ARG A 267 3.28 -7.36 -8.82
N SER A 268 3.34 -7.35 -10.15
CA SER A 268 2.47 -8.18 -10.99
C SER A 268 3.11 -9.57 -11.07
N ILE A 269 2.51 -10.55 -10.40
CA ILE A 269 3.00 -11.93 -10.31
C ILE A 269 1.93 -12.83 -10.89
N LEU A 270 2.23 -13.46 -12.03
CA LEU A 270 1.30 -14.24 -12.85
C LEU A 270 1.86 -15.67 -13.02
N PRO A 271 1.66 -16.56 -12.02
CA PRO A 271 2.11 -17.95 -12.14
C PRO A 271 1.34 -18.68 -13.24
N ILE A 272 2.05 -19.43 -14.06
CA ILE A 272 1.49 -20.28 -15.11
C ILE A 272 1.62 -21.72 -14.64
N VAL A 273 0.52 -22.29 -14.15
CA VAL A 273 0.44 -23.66 -13.63
C VAL A 273 -0.37 -24.60 -14.51
N ASP A 274 -1.20 -24.06 -15.40
CA ASP A 274 -2.03 -24.83 -16.34
C ASP A 274 -2.30 -24.09 -17.64
N GLN A 275 -3.06 -24.72 -18.55
CA GLN A 275 -3.40 -24.17 -19.87
C GLN A 275 -4.27 -22.92 -19.81
N GLU A 276 -5.08 -22.74 -18.77
CA GLU A 276 -5.89 -21.55 -18.61
C GLU A 276 -5.01 -20.35 -18.29
N ASP A 277 -4.07 -20.49 -17.37
CA ASP A 277 -3.08 -19.46 -17.03
C ASP A 277 -2.22 -19.11 -18.25
N GLU A 278 -1.79 -20.14 -19.01
CA GLU A 278 -1.01 -19.93 -20.23
C GLU A 278 -1.79 -19.09 -21.26
N ARG A 279 -3.08 -19.35 -21.44
CA ARG A 279 -3.95 -18.57 -22.33
C ARG A 279 -4.02 -17.09 -21.97
N TYR A 280 -4.07 -16.78 -20.68
CA TYR A 280 -4.16 -15.40 -20.21
C TYR A 280 -2.79 -14.71 -20.12
N PHE A 281 -1.75 -15.41 -19.72
CA PHE A 281 -0.49 -14.78 -19.25
C PHE A 281 0.73 -14.99 -20.16
N ALA A 282 0.71 -15.94 -21.10
CA ALA A 282 1.87 -16.17 -21.98
C ALA A 282 2.28 -14.92 -22.77
N GLY A 283 1.30 -14.10 -23.17
CA GLY A 283 1.56 -12.84 -23.85
C GLY A 283 2.28 -11.81 -22.97
N SER A 284 1.96 -11.75 -21.68
CA SER A 284 2.60 -10.86 -20.71
C SER A 284 4.03 -11.33 -20.39
N ALA A 285 4.26 -12.62 -20.30
CA ALA A 285 5.60 -13.19 -20.12
C ALA A 285 6.59 -12.75 -21.21
N LEU A 286 6.09 -12.54 -22.42
CA LEU A 286 6.91 -12.11 -23.57
C LEU A 286 7.09 -10.58 -23.67
N ARG A 287 6.03 -9.81 -23.39
CA ARG A 287 6.01 -8.35 -23.61
C ARG A 287 6.49 -7.53 -22.43
N ASP A 288 6.12 -7.95 -21.23
CA ASP A 288 6.24 -7.13 -20.01
C ASP A 288 7.34 -7.62 -19.06
N SER A 289 8.26 -8.45 -19.58
CA SER A 289 9.36 -9.08 -18.81
C SER A 289 10.50 -8.13 -18.44
N ARG A 290 10.41 -6.86 -18.83
CA ARG A 290 11.44 -5.83 -18.56
C ARG A 290 10.81 -4.60 -17.96
N ASP A 291 11.60 -3.85 -17.19
CA ASP A 291 11.21 -2.51 -16.75
C ASP A 291 10.88 -1.62 -17.95
N GLN A 292 9.84 -0.82 -17.79
CA GLN A 292 9.38 0.12 -18.82
C GLN A 292 9.66 1.55 -18.39
N VAL A 293 9.90 2.42 -19.36
CA VAL A 293 10.08 3.86 -19.14
C VAL A 293 8.98 4.60 -19.87
N GLY A 294 8.33 5.53 -19.17
CA GLY A 294 7.27 6.37 -19.71
C GLY A 294 7.34 7.79 -19.16
N ILE A 295 6.36 8.61 -19.51
CA ILE A 295 6.23 9.98 -19.02
C ILE A 295 4.94 10.09 -18.22
N ILE A 296 5.01 10.59 -16.97
CA ILE A 296 3.88 10.91 -16.10
C ILE A 296 4.04 12.34 -15.61
N ASP A 297 3.04 13.19 -15.83
CA ASP A 297 3.04 14.61 -15.46
C ASP A 297 4.29 15.37 -15.95
N GLY A 298 4.80 15.01 -17.14
CA GLY A 298 6.01 15.61 -17.71
C GLY A 298 7.33 15.10 -17.09
N LEU A 299 7.27 14.17 -16.14
CA LEU A 299 8.44 13.53 -15.54
C LEU A 299 8.66 12.15 -16.14
N THR A 300 9.93 11.78 -16.35
CA THR A 300 10.28 10.42 -16.72
C THR A 300 9.97 9.49 -15.56
N ALA A 301 9.19 8.45 -15.82
CA ALA A 301 8.79 7.44 -14.84
C ALA A 301 9.29 6.07 -15.27
N ARG A 302 9.81 5.30 -14.32
CA ARG A 302 10.18 3.90 -14.51
C ARG A 302 9.14 3.00 -13.82
N PHE A 303 8.70 1.98 -14.56
CA PHE A 303 7.72 0.98 -14.13
C PHE A 303 8.40 -0.37 -13.97
N GLY A 304 8.05 -1.11 -12.93
CA GLY A 304 8.55 -2.47 -12.73
C GLY A 304 7.99 -3.45 -13.76
N LYS A 305 8.79 -4.47 -14.03
CA LYS A 305 8.41 -5.58 -14.92
C LYS A 305 7.27 -6.42 -14.33
N THR A 306 6.60 -7.18 -15.20
CA THR A 306 5.67 -8.26 -14.83
C THR A 306 6.44 -9.57 -14.68
N TYR A 307 6.19 -10.29 -13.61
CA TYR A 307 6.70 -11.63 -13.35
C TYR A 307 5.66 -12.64 -13.84
N ALA A 308 5.86 -13.26 -14.99
CA ALA A 308 4.95 -14.25 -15.55
C ALA A 308 5.73 -15.50 -16.01
N GLY A 309 5.32 -16.69 -15.56
CA GLY A 309 5.99 -17.95 -15.88
C GLY A 309 5.74 -19.05 -14.87
N ALA A 310 6.55 -20.12 -14.96
CA ALA A 310 6.47 -21.23 -14.02
C ALA A 310 6.81 -20.80 -12.58
N PRO A 311 6.10 -21.32 -11.56
CA PRO A 311 6.25 -20.86 -10.17
C PRO A 311 7.66 -20.91 -9.60
N ASP A 312 8.44 -21.93 -9.93
CA ASP A 312 9.84 -22.09 -9.50
C ASP A 312 10.73 -20.98 -10.06
N VAL A 313 10.57 -20.65 -11.34
CA VAL A 313 11.28 -19.53 -11.99
C VAL A 313 10.91 -18.19 -11.36
N LEU A 314 9.60 -17.99 -11.06
CA LEU A 314 9.14 -16.78 -10.40
C LEU A 314 9.66 -16.64 -8.97
N ALA A 315 9.74 -17.73 -8.22
CA ALA A 315 10.32 -17.76 -6.89
C ALA A 315 11.79 -17.32 -6.89
N GLU A 316 12.61 -17.83 -7.83
CA GLU A 316 14.01 -17.43 -8.00
C GLU A 316 14.13 -15.95 -8.40
N GLN A 317 13.31 -15.49 -9.33
CA GLN A 317 13.33 -14.10 -9.78
C GLN A 317 12.94 -13.11 -8.69
N LEU A 318 11.92 -13.43 -7.88
CA LEU A 318 11.47 -12.58 -6.78
C LEU A 318 12.45 -12.63 -5.60
N ALA A 319 13.09 -13.76 -5.35
CA ALA A 319 14.18 -13.87 -4.38
C ALA A 319 15.41 -13.04 -4.78
N ALA A 320 15.60 -12.76 -6.06
CA ALA A 320 16.66 -11.87 -6.58
C ALA A 320 16.24 -10.40 -6.70
N ASP A 321 14.96 -10.06 -6.51
CA ASP A 321 14.47 -8.67 -6.58
C ASP A 321 14.89 -7.90 -5.32
N ALA A 322 15.75 -6.90 -5.48
CA ALA A 322 16.35 -6.15 -4.38
C ALA A 322 15.30 -5.43 -3.51
N ALA A 323 14.21 -4.94 -4.10
CA ALA A 323 13.17 -4.25 -3.37
C ALA A 323 12.25 -5.23 -2.62
N VAL A 324 11.97 -6.41 -3.18
CA VAL A 324 11.23 -7.48 -2.48
C VAL A 324 12.04 -7.95 -1.27
N GLN A 325 13.36 -8.08 -1.40
CA GLN A 325 14.25 -8.42 -0.28
C GLN A 325 14.32 -7.31 0.79
N ALA A 326 14.15 -6.07 0.39
CA ALA A 326 14.19 -4.93 1.29
C ALA A 326 12.83 -4.64 1.97
N ALA A 327 11.71 -5.15 1.48
CA ALA A 327 10.37 -4.92 2.01
C ALA A 327 9.97 -5.99 3.04
N ASP A 328 9.01 -5.65 3.91
CA ASP A 328 8.34 -6.60 4.80
C ASP A 328 6.96 -7.05 4.28
N THR A 329 6.39 -6.32 3.34
CA THR A 329 5.05 -6.57 2.79
C THR A 329 5.10 -6.58 1.25
N LEU A 330 4.66 -7.68 0.64
CA LEU A 330 4.50 -7.80 -0.81
C LEU A 330 3.02 -7.71 -1.19
N LEU A 331 2.68 -6.76 -2.04
CA LEU A 331 1.34 -6.61 -2.59
C LEU A 331 1.31 -7.15 -4.03
N VAL A 332 0.56 -8.23 -4.24
CA VAL A 332 0.37 -8.84 -5.56
C VAL A 332 -0.74 -8.11 -6.30
N THR A 333 -0.44 -7.48 -7.42
CA THR A 333 -1.48 -6.89 -8.28
C THR A 333 -2.32 -8.00 -8.93
N VAL A 334 -3.64 -7.93 -8.73
CA VAL A 334 -4.56 -8.94 -9.26
C VAL A 334 -5.32 -8.42 -10.49
N PRO A 335 -5.46 -9.22 -11.56
CA PRO A 335 -6.32 -8.89 -12.70
C PRO A 335 -7.79 -9.13 -12.32
N ASN A 336 -8.38 -8.21 -11.56
CA ASN A 336 -9.72 -8.39 -10.98
C ASN A 336 -10.82 -8.69 -11.99
N GLN A 337 -10.63 -8.29 -13.27
CA GLN A 337 -11.59 -8.60 -14.34
C GLN A 337 -11.73 -10.10 -14.64
N LEU A 338 -10.75 -10.93 -14.27
CA LEU A 338 -10.81 -12.39 -14.43
C LEU A 338 -11.70 -13.09 -13.39
N GLY A 339 -12.26 -12.34 -12.44
CA GLY A 339 -13.21 -12.83 -11.44
C GLY A 339 -12.56 -13.41 -10.19
N VAL A 340 -13.40 -13.75 -9.22
CA VAL A 340 -12.97 -14.20 -7.88
C VAL A 340 -12.23 -15.53 -7.95
N ASP A 341 -12.79 -16.54 -8.60
CA ASP A 341 -12.24 -17.90 -8.62
C ASP A 341 -10.85 -17.93 -9.25
N PHE A 342 -10.67 -17.21 -10.37
CA PHE A 342 -9.37 -17.12 -11.03
C PHE A 342 -8.33 -16.42 -10.16
N ASN A 343 -8.67 -15.28 -9.55
CA ASN A 343 -7.76 -14.55 -8.69
C ASN A 343 -7.44 -15.30 -7.39
N ALA A 344 -8.40 -16.01 -6.80
CA ALA A 344 -8.17 -16.89 -5.65
C ALA A 344 -7.22 -18.05 -6.00
N LYS A 345 -7.42 -18.72 -7.16
CA LYS A 345 -6.51 -19.75 -7.69
C LYS A 345 -5.08 -19.19 -7.83
N MET A 346 -4.94 -17.99 -8.42
CA MET A 346 -3.65 -17.32 -8.61
C MET A 346 -2.97 -17.02 -7.28
N LEU A 347 -3.70 -16.44 -6.31
CA LEU A 347 -3.19 -16.18 -4.97
C LEU A 347 -2.80 -17.48 -4.23
N GLY A 348 -3.61 -18.54 -4.38
CA GLY A 348 -3.30 -19.87 -3.86
C GLY A 348 -2.01 -20.44 -4.43
N SER A 349 -1.79 -20.32 -5.75
CA SER A 349 -0.54 -20.74 -6.39
C SER A 349 0.67 -19.96 -5.89
N ILE A 350 0.52 -18.65 -5.67
CA ILE A 350 1.58 -17.81 -5.09
C ILE A 350 1.88 -18.25 -3.66
N ALA A 351 0.85 -18.41 -2.82
CA ALA A 351 0.99 -18.82 -1.43
C ALA A 351 1.67 -20.20 -1.28
N GLN A 352 1.35 -21.12 -2.17
CA GLN A 352 1.84 -22.49 -2.11
C GLN A 352 3.25 -22.66 -2.68
N TYR A 353 3.54 -22.03 -3.82
CA TYR A 353 4.74 -22.36 -4.61
C TYR A 353 5.80 -21.26 -4.63
N ILE A 354 5.43 -20.00 -4.41
CA ILE A 354 6.33 -18.85 -4.55
C ILE A 354 6.69 -18.25 -3.18
N ALA A 355 5.68 -17.96 -2.39
CA ALA A 355 5.83 -17.25 -1.12
C ALA A 355 6.79 -17.93 -0.11
N PRO A 356 6.85 -19.27 0.02
CA PRO A 356 7.80 -19.93 0.91
C PRO A 356 9.27 -19.64 0.57
N ALA A 357 9.60 -19.47 -0.71
CA ALA A 357 10.95 -19.10 -1.13
C ALA A 357 11.35 -17.67 -0.72
N LEU A 358 10.37 -16.82 -0.41
CA LEU A 358 10.57 -15.46 0.11
C LEU A 358 10.60 -15.41 1.64
N GLY A 359 10.49 -16.57 2.31
CA GLY A 359 10.46 -16.68 3.77
C GLY A 359 9.05 -16.49 4.39
N TRP A 360 8.01 -16.37 3.58
CA TRP A 360 6.64 -16.24 4.06
C TRP A 360 5.99 -17.62 4.31
N SER A 361 5.16 -17.68 5.32
CA SER A 361 4.30 -18.83 5.57
C SER A 361 2.91 -18.35 6.02
N PRO A 362 1.82 -19.02 5.56
CA PRO A 362 0.48 -18.63 5.94
C PRO A 362 0.28 -18.74 7.45
N VAL A 363 -0.39 -17.76 8.03
CA VAL A 363 -0.87 -17.86 9.41
C VAL A 363 -1.98 -18.92 9.42
N ARG A 364 -1.71 -20.09 9.99
CA ARG A 364 -2.73 -21.12 10.18
C ARG A 364 -3.64 -20.70 11.32
N SER A 365 -4.95 -20.63 11.01
CA SER A 365 -6.02 -20.40 11.99
C SER A 365 -6.09 -21.54 13.00
#